data_c995a910de689e7be53b670267aaf643
#
_entry.id   c995a910de689e7be53b670267aaf643
#
_cell.length_a   1.000
_cell.length_b   1.000
_cell.length_c   1.000
_cell.angle_alpha   90.00
_cell.angle_beta   90.00
_cell.angle_gamma   90.00
#
_symmetry.space_group_name_H-M   'P 1'
#
loop_
_entity.id
_entity.type
_entity.pdbx_description
1 polymer ?
#
loop_
_entity_poly.entity_id
_entity_poly.type
_entity_poly.pdbx_seq_one_letter_code
_entity_poly.pdbx_strand_id
1 'polypeptide(L)'
;MLDRFKVPDEDKIYVPVDKITEVTQNILKASGVSEEGAKNSTSVLIGNDLRGVETHGVSNGLRLYVENYASGNYNSKPNIKIVRESATTANIDGDGGLGAEIGPIAMEMAIEKAEKYGMGAVVVSNTGHLAGCGYYPLQ
;
A
#
# COMPACT_ATOMS: atom_id res chain seq x y z
N MET A 1 -8.22 -9.81 -17.56
CA MET A 1 -6.80 -9.67 -17.17
C MET A 1 -5.98 -9.82 -18.44
N LEU A 2 -4.91 -9.04 -18.62
CA LEU A 2 -4.04 -9.17 -19.80
C LEU A 2 -3.27 -10.49 -19.71
N ASP A 3 -3.20 -11.25 -20.84
CA ASP A 3 -2.61 -12.60 -20.85
C ASP A 3 -1.15 -12.63 -20.35
N ARG A 4 -0.39 -11.54 -20.57
CA ARG A 4 0.99 -11.41 -20.06
C ARG A 4 1.15 -11.46 -18.54
N PHE A 5 0.06 -11.31 -17.78
CA PHE A 5 0.06 -11.36 -16.32
C PHE A 5 -0.57 -12.64 -15.77
N LYS A 6 -1.02 -13.54 -16.66
CA LYS A 6 -1.53 -14.83 -16.22
C LYS A 6 -0.36 -15.78 -15.98
N VAL A 7 -0.35 -16.40 -14.82
CA VAL A 7 0.52 -17.53 -14.53
C VAL A 7 -0.21 -18.80 -14.99
N PRO A 8 0.39 -19.62 -15.86
CA PRO A 8 -0.20 -20.91 -16.22
C PRO A 8 -0.46 -21.77 -14.99
N ASP A 9 -1.50 -22.60 -15.01
CA ASP A 9 -1.88 -23.38 -13.82
C ASP A 9 -0.77 -24.34 -13.38
N GLU A 10 0.02 -24.86 -14.32
CA GLU A 10 1.19 -25.70 -14.06
C GLU A 10 2.35 -24.98 -13.37
N ASP A 11 2.43 -23.64 -13.49
CA ASP A 11 3.49 -22.81 -12.90
C ASP A 11 3.07 -22.17 -11.59
N LYS A 12 1.78 -22.33 -11.19
CA LYS A 12 1.27 -21.73 -9.96
C LYS A 12 1.83 -22.40 -8.72
N ILE A 13 2.40 -21.58 -7.84
CA ILE A 13 2.86 -22.00 -6.52
C ILE A 13 1.97 -21.33 -5.46
N TYR A 14 1.27 -22.14 -4.68
CA TYR A 14 0.45 -21.64 -3.56
C TYR A 14 1.29 -21.54 -2.31
N VAL A 15 1.35 -20.34 -1.74
CA VAL A 15 2.10 -20.06 -0.52
C VAL A 15 1.13 -19.75 0.62
N PRO A 16 1.31 -20.30 1.84
CA PRO A 16 0.51 -19.94 2.99
C PRO A 16 0.54 -18.44 3.27
N VAL A 17 -0.62 -17.84 3.53
CA VAL A 17 -0.79 -16.39 3.69
C VAL A 17 0.07 -15.83 4.82
N ASP A 18 0.15 -16.53 5.96
CA ASP A 18 0.97 -16.16 7.09
C ASP A 18 2.45 -16.07 6.72
N LYS A 19 2.96 -17.02 5.94
CA LYS A 19 4.35 -17.09 5.51
C LYS A 19 4.71 -15.97 4.54
N ILE A 20 3.90 -15.76 3.51
CA ILE A 20 4.16 -14.69 2.53
C ILE A 20 4.02 -13.31 3.19
N THR A 21 3.11 -13.15 4.14
CA THR A 21 2.95 -11.93 4.94
C THR A 21 4.22 -11.63 5.75
N GLU A 22 4.70 -12.60 6.52
CA GLU A 22 5.93 -12.46 7.32
C GLU A 22 7.14 -12.10 6.47
N VAL A 23 7.35 -12.83 5.37
CA VAL A 23 8.48 -12.60 4.46
C VAL A 23 8.40 -11.21 3.82
N THR A 24 7.22 -10.80 3.35
CA THR A 24 7.01 -9.48 2.72
C THR A 24 7.31 -8.35 3.70
N GLN A 25 6.82 -8.43 4.93
CA GLN A 25 7.12 -7.44 5.97
C GLN A 25 8.62 -7.37 6.27
N ASN A 26 9.28 -8.51 6.39
CA ASN A 26 10.72 -8.56 6.68
C ASN A 26 11.55 -7.97 5.53
N ILE A 27 11.18 -8.18 4.27
CA ILE A 27 11.84 -7.58 3.11
C ILE A 27 11.68 -6.04 3.13
N LEU A 28 10.47 -5.54 3.38
CA LEU A 28 10.21 -4.10 3.46
C LEU A 28 10.98 -3.46 4.63
N LYS A 29 11.02 -4.09 5.80
CA LYS A 29 11.83 -3.64 6.93
C LYS A 29 13.32 -3.64 6.61
N ALA A 30 13.82 -4.65 5.92
CA ALA A 30 15.20 -4.71 5.45
C ALA A 30 15.53 -3.59 4.44
N SER A 31 14.52 -3.06 3.73
CA SER A 31 14.63 -1.90 2.84
C SER A 31 14.56 -0.55 3.60
N GLY A 32 14.50 -0.58 4.93
CA GLY A 32 14.49 0.61 5.78
C GLY A 32 13.10 1.13 6.16
N VAL A 33 12.03 0.48 5.72
CA VAL A 33 10.64 0.85 6.02
C VAL A 33 10.34 0.59 7.50
N SER A 34 9.54 1.45 8.11
CA SER A 34 9.09 1.28 9.50
C SER A 34 8.26 0.00 9.69
N GLU A 35 8.11 -0.47 10.92
CA GLU A 35 7.26 -1.63 11.24
C GLU A 35 5.81 -1.42 10.77
N GLU A 36 5.26 -0.24 11.03
CA GLU A 36 3.91 0.12 10.63
C GLU A 36 3.78 0.26 9.11
N GLY A 37 4.71 0.94 8.45
CA GLY A 37 4.74 1.06 7.00
C GLY A 37 4.86 -0.28 6.28
N ALA A 38 5.69 -1.19 6.81
CA ALA A 38 5.82 -2.55 6.29
C ALA A 38 4.51 -3.34 6.46
N LYS A 39 3.83 -3.20 7.60
CA LYS A 39 2.54 -3.82 7.86
C LYS A 39 1.46 -3.30 6.89
N ASN A 40 1.35 -1.98 6.74
CA ASN A 40 0.37 -1.36 5.85
C ASN A 40 0.59 -1.79 4.39
N SER A 41 1.81 -1.65 3.89
CA SER A 41 2.16 -2.04 2.52
C SER A 41 1.90 -3.52 2.25
N THR A 42 2.25 -4.39 3.20
CA THR A 42 2.01 -5.83 3.10
C THR A 42 0.53 -6.15 3.06
N SER A 43 -0.29 -5.51 3.91
CA SER A 43 -1.74 -5.72 3.93
C SER A 43 -2.38 -5.39 2.60
N VAL A 44 -1.94 -4.30 1.95
CA VAL A 44 -2.42 -3.92 0.62
C VAL A 44 -2.03 -4.96 -0.43
N LEU A 45 -0.77 -5.39 -0.45
CA LEU A 45 -0.27 -6.37 -1.43
C LEU A 45 -0.97 -7.73 -1.29
N ILE A 46 -1.00 -8.26 -0.07
CA ILE A 46 -1.66 -9.55 0.23
C ILE A 46 -3.16 -9.47 -0.04
N GLY A 47 -3.81 -8.36 0.35
CA GLY A 47 -5.23 -8.14 0.08
C GLY A 47 -5.55 -8.16 -1.42
N ASN A 48 -4.65 -7.68 -2.27
CA ASN A 48 -4.80 -7.76 -3.72
C ASN A 48 -4.60 -9.19 -4.23
N ASP A 49 -3.59 -9.93 -3.75
CA ASP A 49 -3.36 -11.32 -4.14
C ASP A 49 -4.55 -12.22 -3.76
N LEU A 50 -5.07 -12.09 -2.54
CA LEU A 50 -6.23 -12.87 -2.06
C LEU A 50 -7.50 -12.62 -2.87
N ARG A 51 -7.58 -11.49 -3.57
CA ARG A 51 -8.71 -11.12 -4.44
C ARG A 51 -8.44 -11.40 -5.92
N GLY A 52 -7.34 -12.05 -6.25
CA GLY A 52 -6.95 -12.36 -7.63
C GLY A 52 -6.49 -11.12 -8.43
N VAL A 53 -6.07 -10.05 -7.73
CA VAL A 53 -5.49 -8.85 -8.36
C VAL A 53 -3.97 -8.94 -8.33
N GLU A 54 -3.44 -10.04 -8.83
CA GLU A 54 -2.01 -10.40 -8.79
C GLU A 54 -1.09 -9.38 -9.47
N THR A 55 -1.62 -8.60 -10.42
CA THR A 55 -0.88 -7.50 -11.07
C THR A 55 -0.41 -6.42 -10.10
N HIS A 56 -1.05 -6.34 -8.93
CA HIS A 56 -0.79 -5.36 -7.87
C HIS A 56 -0.54 -6.03 -6.51
N GLY A 57 -0.22 -7.31 -6.53
CA GLY A 57 0.13 -8.13 -5.37
C GLY A 57 1.63 -8.22 -5.14
N VAL A 58 2.03 -9.17 -4.29
CA VAL A 58 3.42 -9.37 -3.86
C VAL A 58 4.32 -9.71 -5.05
N SER A 59 3.91 -10.65 -5.90
CA SER A 59 4.74 -11.17 -7.01
C SER A 59 5.14 -10.09 -8.02
N ASN A 60 4.27 -9.13 -8.28
CA ASN A 60 4.53 -8.06 -9.25
C ASN A 60 4.97 -6.74 -8.59
N GLY A 61 4.52 -6.45 -7.36
CA GLY A 61 4.75 -5.16 -6.70
C GLY A 61 5.99 -5.10 -5.84
N LEU A 62 6.25 -6.13 -5.03
CA LEU A 62 7.27 -6.07 -3.99
C LEU A 62 8.67 -5.79 -4.53
N ARG A 63 9.08 -6.49 -5.58
CA ARG A 63 10.39 -6.28 -6.21
C ARG A 63 10.59 -4.85 -6.67
N LEU A 64 9.59 -4.28 -7.36
CA LEU A 64 9.64 -2.91 -7.83
C LEU A 64 9.78 -1.91 -6.67
N TYR A 65 9.10 -2.16 -5.56
CA TYR A 65 9.17 -1.29 -4.39
C TYR A 65 10.54 -1.34 -3.73
N VAL A 66 11.13 -2.53 -3.58
CA VAL A 66 12.50 -2.71 -3.07
C VAL A 66 13.51 -1.97 -3.96
N GLU A 67 13.39 -2.08 -5.29
CA GLU A 67 14.25 -1.37 -6.24
C GLU A 67 14.11 0.16 -6.11
N ASN A 68 12.89 0.67 -5.90
CA ASN A 68 12.66 2.10 -5.70
C ASN A 68 13.17 2.61 -4.35
N TYR A 69 13.10 1.83 -3.28
CA TYR A 69 13.74 2.18 -2.01
C TYR A 69 15.27 2.18 -2.14
N ALA A 70 15.84 1.17 -2.78
CA ALA A 70 17.30 1.07 -2.98
C ALA A 70 17.87 2.21 -3.84
N SER A 71 17.09 2.69 -4.83
CA SER A 71 17.49 3.81 -5.69
C SER A 71 17.21 5.20 -5.08
N GLY A 72 16.52 5.26 -3.93
CA GLY A 72 16.11 6.51 -3.31
C GLY A 72 14.90 7.20 -3.99
N ASN A 73 14.20 6.52 -4.90
CA ASN A 73 12.96 7.04 -5.51
C ASN A 73 11.80 7.08 -4.52
N TYR A 74 11.80 6.18 -3.53
CA TYR A 74 10.86 6.20 -2.42
C TYR A 74 11.57 6.50 -1.11
N ASN A 75 10.97 7.37 -0.31
CA ASN A 75 11.41 7.60 1.06
C ASN A 75 10.94 6.43 1.95
N SER A 76 11.87 5.68 2.54
CA SER A 76 11.55 4.55 3.41
C SER A 76 11.09 4.97 4.83
N LYS A 77 11.22 6.25 5.17
CA LYS A 77 10.81 6.82 6.47
C LYS A 77 10.08 8.14 6.25
N PRO A 78 8.93 8.13 5.56
CA PRO A 78 8.21 9.35 5.23
C PRO A 78 7.70 10.04 6.49
N ASN A 79 7.91 11.34 6.56
CA ASN A 79 7.32 12.21 7.58
C ASN A 79 6.00 12.78 7.05
N ILE A 80 4.95 11.96 7.11
CA ILE A 80 3.62 12.30 6.60
C ILE A 80 3.07 13.53 7.36
N LYS A 81 2.59 14.53 6.62
CA LYS A 81 2.10 15.79 7.19
C LYS A 81 0.71 16.13 6.67
N ILE A 82 -0.14 16.58 7.58
CA ILE A 82 -1.39 17.24 7.20
C ILE A 82 -1.05 18.65 6.71
N VAL A 83 -1.27 18.90 5.41
CA VAL A 83 -1.03 20.21 4.77
C VAL A 83 -2.23 21.13 5.00
N ARG A 84 -3.42 20.57 4.92
CA ARG A 84 -4.69 21.29 5.11
C ARG A 84 -5.75 20.32 5.62
N GLU A 85 -6.59 20.80 6.51
CA GLU A 85 -7.66 20.00 7.08
C GLU A 85 -8.94 20.83 7.31
N SER A 86 -10.07 20.19 7.17
CA SER A 86 -11.39 20.67 7.55
C SER A 86 -12.16 19.56 8.29
N ALA A 87 -13.40 19.81 8.65
CA ALA A 87 -14.24 18.82 9.32
C ALA A 87 -14.35 17.52 8.49
N THR A 88 -14.55 17.62 7.18
CA THR A 88 -14.84 16.48 6.30
C THR A 88 -13.71 16.16 5.32
N THR A 89 -12.68 16.99 5.21
CA THR A 89 -11.59 16.77 4.24
C THR A 89 -10.22 16.94 4.86
N ALA A 90 -9.21 16.30 4.26
CA ALA A 90 -7.80 16.58 4.54
C ALA A 90 -6.96 16.44 3.26
N ASN A 91 -5.87 17.22 3.21
CA ASN A 91 -4.79 17.04 2.25
C ASN A 91 -3.55 16.65 3.04
N ILE A 92 -2.92 15.53 2.69
CA ILE A 92 -1.68 15.09 3.30
C ILE A 92 -0.54 15.06 2.29
N ASP A 93 0.66 15.38 2.76
CA ASP A 93 1.91 15.20 2.03
C ASP A 93 2.51 13.86 2.45
N GLY A 94 2.70 12.96 1.49
CA GLY A 94 3.27 11.63 1.70
C GLY A 94 4.79 11.61 1.76
N ASP A 95 5.46 12.75 1.65
CA ASP A 95 6.92 12.89 1.79
C ASP A 95 7.73 11.89 0.93
N GLY A 96 7.23 11.60 -0.28
CA GLY A 96 7.87 10.65 -1.20
C GLY A 96 7.76 9.18 -0.79
N GLY A 97 6.96 8.84 0.21
CA GLY A 97 6.75 7.47 0.65
C GLY A 97 5.93 6.64 -0.33
N LEU A 98 5.93 5.32 -0.15
CA LEU A 98 5.15 4.39 -0.97
C LEU A 98 3.65 4.59 -0.71
N GLY A 99 2.85 4.72 -1.78
CA GLY A 99 1.41 4.89 -1.66
C GLY A 99 0.69 3.73 -0.97
N ALA A 100 1.18 2.50 -1.12
CA ALA A 100 0.66 1.34 -0.40
C ALA A 100 0.90 1.41 1.13
N GLU A 101 1.90 2.19 1.58
CA GLU A 101 2.12 2.49 3.00
C GLU A 101 1.16 3.56 3.51
N ILE A 102 0.96 4.60 2.72
CA ILE A 102 0.26 5.83 3.12
C ILE A 102 -1.25 5.74 2.89
N GLY A 103 -1.66 5.00 1.88
CA GLY A 103 -3.07 4.85 1.51
C GLY A 103 -3.98 4.35 2.64
N PRO A 104 -3.59 3.31 3.41
CA PRO A 104 -4.36 2.89 4.58
C PRO A 104 -4.52 4.00 5.62
N ILE A 105 -3.48 4.79 5.89
CA ILE A 105 -3.52 5.92 6.83
C ILE A 105 -4.52 6.98 6.34
N ALA A 106 -4.45 7.32 5.05
CA ALA A 106 -5.37 8.28 4.45
C ALA A 106 -6.82 7.79 4.46
N MET A 107 -7.03 6.48 4.25
CA MET A 107 -8.36 5.89 4.27
C MET A 107 -8.96 5.87 5.68
N GLU A 108 -8.18 5.50 6.69
CA GLU A 108 -8.60 5.55 8.10
C GLU A 108 -9.01 6.97 8.49
N MET A 109 -8.22 7.99 8.14
CA MET A 109 -8.57 9.39 8.38
C MET A 109 -9.88 9.79 7.66
N ALA A 110 -10.14 9.27 6.46
CA ALA A 110 -11.38 9.53 5.75
C ALA A 110 -12.58 8.86 6.43
N ILE A 111 -12.40 7.62 6.92
CA ILE A 111 -13.42 6.87 7.68
C ILE A 111 -13.80 7.60 8.97
N GLU A 112 -12.80 7.99 9.78
CA GLU A 112 -13.01 8.75 11.03
C GLU A 112 -13.81 10.05 10.80
N LYS A 113 -13.50 10.77 9.71
CA LYS A 113 -14.27 11.96 9.32
C LYS A 113 -15.69 11.63 8.92
N ALA A 114 -15.86 10.55 8.14
CA ALA A 114 -17.19 10.11 7.70
C ALA A 114 -18.06 9.66 8.87
N GLU A 115 -17.53 8.94 9.83
CA GLU A 115 -18.23 8.54 11.05
C GLU A 115 -18.73 9.75 11.85
N LYS A 116 -17.88 10.78 11.96
CA LYS A 116 -18.20 11.96 12.76
C LYS A 116 -19.11 12.96 12.07
N TYR A 117 -18.97 13.13 10.75
CA TYR A 117 -19.60 14.22 10.00
C TYR A 117 -20.48 13.75 8.83
N GLY A 118 -20.63 12.44 8.65
CA GLY A 118 -21.44 11.85 7.58
C GLY A 118 -20.72 11.73 6.23
N MET A 119 -19.53 12.29 6.09
CA MET A 119 -18.65 12.12 4.92
C MET A 119 -17.19 12.40 5.29
N GLY A 120 -16.27 11.78 4.54
CA GLY A 120 -14.85 12.02 4.67
C GLY A 120 -14.14 11.90 3.31
N ALA A 121 -13.17 12.77 3.04
CA ALA A 121 -12.30 12.67 1.88
C ALA A 121 -10.89 13.13 2.23
N VAL A 122 -9.90 12.32 1.83
CA VAL A 122 -8.48 12.63 2.03
C VAL A 122 -7.75 12.55 0.70
N VAL A 123 -7.03 13.61 0.37
CA VAL A 123 -6.16 13.68 -0.81
C VAL A 123 -4.72 13.51 -0.35
N VAL A 124 -4.00 12.61 -1.01
CA VAL A 124 -2.57 12.39 -0.78
C VAL A 124 -1.80 12.97 -1.95
N SER A 125 -0.82 13.81 -1.66
CA SER A 125 0.16 14.33 -2.61
C SER A 125 1.55 13.80 -2.30
N ASN A 126 2.48 13.91 -3.24
CA ASN A 126 3.88 13.54 -3.07
C ASN A 126 4.03 12.10 -2.51
N THR A 127 3.45 11.15 -3.21
CA THR A 127 3.44 9.73 -2.82
C THR A 127 3.70 8.84 -4.03
N GLY A 128 4.22 7.65 -3.77
CA GLY A 128 4.43 6.62 -4.77
C GLY A 128 3.16 5.81 -5.11
N HIS A 129 3.37 4.66 -5.70
CA HIS A 129 2.32 3.79 -6.21
C HIS A 129 1.40 3.24 -5.12
N LEU A 130 0.08 3.32 -5.34
CA LEU A 130 -0.97 2.89 -4.40
C LEU A 130 -1.27 1.38 -4.42
N ALA A 131 -0.58 0.60 -5.26
CA ALA A 131 -0.93 -0.77 -5.58
C ALA A 131 -2.36 -0.88 -6.18
N GLY A 132 -3.13 -1.89 -5.85
CA GLY A 132 -4.49 -2.04 -6.35
C GLY A 132 -5.48 -1.15 -5.61
N CYS A 133 -5.95 -0.09 -6.26
CA CYS A 133 -6.85 0.90 -5.65
C CYS A 133 -8.15 0.30 -5.10
N GLY A 134 -8.57 -0.89 -5.56
CA GLY A 134 -9.73 -1.60 -5.02
C GLY A 134 -9.57 -2.11 -3.59
N TYR A 135 -8.38 -2.03 -3.01
CA TYR A 135 -8.16 -2.38 -1.60
C TYR A 135 -8.84 -1.38 -0.65
N TYR A 136 -8.68 -0.09 -0.91
CA TYR A 136 -9.09 0.98 -0.01
C TYR A 136 -10.61 1.09 0.20
N PRO A 137 -11.48 1.00 -0.83
CA PRO A 137 -12.92 1.10 -0.62
C PRO A 137 -13.55 -0.11 0.06
N LEU A 138 -12.76 -1.10 0.46
CA LEU A 138 -13.21 -2.28 1.21
C LEU A 138 -12.83 -2.22 2.71
N GLN A 139 -12.26 -1.12 3.17
CA GLN A 139 -11.92 -0.86 4.56
C GLN A 139 -13.10 -0.29 5.38
#